data_f8e3d62505317774b63dce12c0eff352
#
_entry.id   f8e3d62505317774b63dce12c0eff352
#
_cell.length_a   1.000
_cell.length_b   1.000
_cell.length_c   1.000
_cell.angle_alpha   90.00
_cell.angle_beta   90.00
_cell.angle_gamma   90.00
#
_symmetry.space_group_name_H-M   'P 1'
#
loop_
_entity.id
_entity.type
_entity.pdbx_description
1 polymer ?
#
loop_
_entity_poly.entity_id
_entity_poly.type
_entity_poly.pdbx_seq_one_letter_code
_entity_poly.pdbx_strand_id
1 'polypeptide(L)'
;MSNGTPGLSLFVVFGSSGDLSRRKILPALFQLHAQGTTKAGCIVLGLSRKPDFDDAAFRAIGNGAIGEKIAPAAEVLAWTSQYFRGQSIGDGTPGDYAKLRDRIAALEAEFGAVTVRVFYVALPPESFPGAITGLGEAKLAAPTETTRLVIEKPFGHDLASSRALSDTIHHYFAEEQVYRIDHYLGKETVQNMMVFRFANAMFENLWNRNHVESIEITVSEGLGVEGRAEYYEHAGALRDMVQSHLTQLLALVAMEVPGSMDAAAIRAEKVKALRAIAPISPSDAVLGQYYAGKIDGKDVIGYREEPGVAANSRTETFAAIQLHIENWRWQGVPFYLRTGKRLGQRVTEIEVKFRRAPVWMFRSMHQEELHRNTLVMTLQPNEGFSLYFDVKAPGEPFRVQRLPLHFDYAEAFKAIPEAYQTLLLDVLRGDQTLFVHAEEVEVAWTLFTPLLDGAVGVLPYPAGSDGPLEAGKLSSR
;
A
#
# COMPACT_ATOMS: atom_id res chain seq x y z
N MET A 1 -13.59 -7.38 -14.21
CA MET A 1 -14.13 -7.45 -12.83
C MET A 1 -15.33 -8.39 -12.82
N SER A 2 -15.25 -9.51 -12.11
CA SER A 2 -16.42 -10.40 -11.96
C SER A 2 -17.42 -9.76 -11.01
N ASN A 3 -18.57 -9.32 -11.51
CA ASN A 3 -19.65 -8.70 -10.72
C ASN A 3 -20.45 -9.70 -9.86
N GLY A 4 -19.97 -10.93 -9.65
CA GLY A 4 -20.67 -11.95 -8.90
C GLY A 4 -20.63 -11.70 -7.39
N THR A 5 -21.77 -11.88 -6.71
CA THR A 5 -21.80 -11.98 -5.24
C THR A 5 -21.03 -13.24 -4.84
N PRO A 6 -20.05 -13.16 -3.89
CA PRO A 6 -19.35 -14.35 -3.41
C PRO A 6 -20.31 -15.39 -2.87
N GLY A 7 -20.07 -16.66 -3.17
CA GLY A 7 -20.78 -17.77 -2.52
C GLY A 7 -20.36 -17.92 -1.06
N LEU A 8 -20.77 -19.02 -0.41
CA LEU A 8 -20.32 -19.33 0.95
C LEU A 8 -18.79 -19.39 1.00
N SER A 9 -18.19 -18.62 1.89
CA SER A 9 -16.74 -18.46 1.97
C SER A 9 -16.22 -18.91 3.34
N LEU A 10 -15.02 -19.49 3.39
CA LEU A 10 -14.29 -19.76 4.62
C LEU A 10 -13.04 -18.89 4.67
N PHE A 11 -12.95 -18.04 5.68
CA PHE A 11 -11.85 -17.10 5.89
C PHE A 11 -11.04 -17.52 7.14
N VAL A 12 -9.87 -18.10 6.93
CA VAL A 12 -8.97 -18.60 7.97
C VAL A 12 -7.92 -17.54 8.28
N VAL A 13 -7.91 -16.99 9.50
CA VAL A 13 -7.05 -15.88 9.90
C VAL A 13 -5.97 -16.37 10.85
N PHE A 14 -4.74 -16.49 10.38
CA PHE A 14 -3.56 -16.66 11.24
C PHE A 14 -3.27 -15.35 11.98
N GLY A 15 -2.95 -15.44 13.27
CA GLY A 15 -2.73 -14.24 14.10
C GLY A 15 -4.02 -13.45 14.36
N SER A 16 -5.16 -14.15 14.48
CA SER A 16 -6.49 -13.56 14.65
C SER A 16 -6.66 -12.66 15.89
N SER A 17 -5.81 -12.79 16.90
CA SER A 17 -5.78 -11.93 18.09
C SER A 17 -4.87 -10.70 17.94
N GLY A 18 -4.16 -10.55 16.83
CA GLY A 18 -3.23 -9.46 16.55
C GLY A 18 -3.91 -8.13 16.25
N ASP A 19 -3.11 -7.06 16.25
CA ASP A 19 -3.58 -5.69 16.04
C ASP A 19 -4.22 -5.49 14.65
N LEU A 20 -3.59 -6.01 13.58
CA LEU A 20 -4.11 -5.93 12.22
C LEU A 20 -5.48 -6.60 12.08
N SER A 21 -5.63 -7.81 12.65
CA SER A 21 -6.91 -8.52 12.65
C SER A 21 -8.00 -7.71 13.33
N ARG A 22 -7.73 -7.17 14.50
CA ARG A 22 -8.70 -6.39 15.29
C ARG A 22 -9.06 -5.05 14.65
N ARG A 23 -8.08 -4.35 14.09
CA ARG A 23 -8.29 -2.97 13.59
C ARG A 23 -8.74 -2.92 12.14
N LYS A 24 -8.42 -3.93 11.34
CA LYS A 24 -8.64 -3.88 9.89
C LYS A 24 -9.44 -5.07 9.37
N ILE A 25 -8.97 -6.31 9.58
CA ILE A 25 -9.55 -7.48 8.93
C ILE A 25 -10.98 -7.75 9.41
N LEU A 26 -11.18 -7.90 10.73
CA LEU A 26 -12.50 -8.23 11.29
C LEU A 26 -13.54 -7.13 11.05
N PRO A 27 -13.22 -5.82 11.24
CA PRO A 27 -14.11 -4.73 10.87
C PRO A 27 -14.48 -4.72 9.38
N ALA A 28 -13.51 -4.93 8.48
CA ALA A 28 -13.78 -4.94 7.04
C ALA A 28 -14.68 -6.12 6.62
N LEU A 29 -14.45 -7.33 7.15
CA LEU A 29 -15.33 -8.48 6.92
C LEU A 29 -16.75 -8.23 7.44
N PHE A 30 -16.90 -7.59 8.60
CA PHE A 30 -18.21 -7.21 9.10
C PHE A 30 -18.91 -6.20 8.18
N GLN A 31 -18.20 -5.18 7.71
CA GLN A 31 -18.78 -4.19 6.78
C GLN A 31 -19.26 -4.84 5.49
N LEU A 32 -18.51 -5.79 4.93
CA LEU A 32 -18.93 -6.57 3.76
C LEU A 32 -20.19 -7.38 4.04
N HIS A 33 -20.30 -7.95 5.24
CA HIS A 33 -21.51 -8.65 5.68
C HIS A 33 -22.72 -7.71 5.81
N ALA A 34 -22.57 -6.59 6.52
CA ALA A 34 -23.61 -5.59 6.74
C ALA A 34 -24.12 -4.98 5.43
N GLN A 35 -23.27 -4.81 4.42
CA GLN A 35 -23.63 -4.36 3.08
C GLN A 35 -24.32 -5.46 2.23
N GLY A 36 -24.44 -6.67 2.77
CA GLY A 36 -25.02 -7.80 2.05
C GLY A 36 -24.15 -8.35 0.92
N THR A 37 -22.86 -8.02 0.88
CA THR A 37 -21.92 -8.51 -0.14
C THR A 37 -21.60 -10.00 0.06
N THR A 38 -21.60 -10.48 1.31
CA THR A 38 -21.40 -11.90 1.66
C THR A 38 -22.73 -12.57 2.05
N LYS A 39 -23.80 -12.39 1.26
CA LYS A 39 -25.16 -12.93 1.55
C LYS A 39 -25.20 -14.44 1.73
N ALA A 40 -24.35 -15.18 1.02
CA ALA A 40 -24.26 -16.63 1.17
C ALA A 40 -23.56 -17.07 2.47
N GLY A 41 -22.98 -16.13 3.23
CA GLY A 41 -22.23 -16.36 4.46
C GLY A 41 -20.71 -16.27 4.27
N CYS A 42 -20.05 -15.87 5.36
CA CYS A 42 -18.58 -15.88 5.45
C CYS A 42 -18.20 -16.44 6.82
N ILE A 43 -17.77 -17.70 6.86
CA ILE A 43 -17.28 -18.35 8.07
C ILE A 43 -15.89 -17.79 8.34
N VAL A 44 -15.64 -17.29 9.55
CA VAL A 44 -14.34 -16.76 9.96
C VAL A 44 -13.73 -17.70 11.00
N LEU A 45 -12.67 -18.41 10.62
CA LEU A 45 -11.90 -19.29 11.50
C LEU A 45 -10.66 -18.55 11.99
N GLY A 46 -10.67 -18.10 13.24
CA GLY A 46 -9.52 -17.46 13.86
C GLY A 46 -8.54 -18.47 14.42
N LEU A 47 -7.25 -18.31 14.10
CA LEU A 47 -6.17 -19.15 14.62
C LEU A 47 -5.29 -18.37 15.59
N SER A 48 -4.89 -19.01 16.70
CA SER A 48 -3.97 -18.46 17.70
C SER A 48 -3.04 -19.57 18.24
N ARG A 49 -1.87 -19.19 18.73
CA ARG A 49 -0.95 -20.13 19.39
C ARG A 49 -1.40 -20.51 20.81
N LYS A 50 -2.34 -19.77 21.41
CA LYS A 50 -2.82 -20.05 22.77
C LYS A 50 -3.52 -21.41 22.82
N PRO A 51 -3.15 -22.29 23.76
CA PRO A 51 -3.70 -23.66 23.82
C PRO A 51 -5.21 -23.72 24.00
N ASP A 52 -5.77 -22.78 24.76
CA ASP A 52 -7.20 -22.66 25.14
C ASP A 52 -8.00 -21.75 24.18
N PHE A 53 -7.47 -21.48 22.99
CA PHE A 53 -8.14 -20.63 22.02
C PHE A 53 -9.25 -21.38 21.27
N ASP A 54 -10.48 -21.07 21.64
CA ASP A 54 -11.70 -21.69 21.13
C ASP A 54 -12.66 -20.68 20.47
N ASP A 55 -13.84 -21.17 20.11
CA ASP A 55 -14.90 -20.37 19.49
C ASP A 55 -15.33 -19.19 20.38
N ALA A 56 -15.43 -19.38 21.69
CA ALA A 56 -15.85 -18.34 22.64
C ALA A 56 -14.79 -17.23 22.74
N ALA A 57 -13.51 -17.63 22.83
CA ALA A 57 -12.39 -16.70 22.87
C ALA A 57 -12.32 -15.84 21.59
N PHE A 58 -12.53 -16.46 20.43
CA PHE A 58 -12.47 -15.70 19.17
C PHE A 58 -13.71 -14.80 18.98
N ARG A 59 -14.91 -15.23 19.38
CA ARG A 59 -16.12 -14.38 19.38
C ARG A 59 -15.93 -13.13 20.25
N ALA A 60 -15.33 -13.29 21.43
CA ALA A 60 -15.03 -12.15 22.30
C ALA A 60 -14.08 -11.14 21.62
N ILE A 61 -13.08 -11.62 20.90
CA ILE A 61 -12.18 -10.76 20.10
C ILE A 61 -12.97 -10.04 18.99
N GLY A 62 -13.81 -10.74 18.24
CA GLY A 62 -14.61 -10.16 17.17
C GLY A 62 -15.56 -9.08 17.68
N ASN A 63 -16.27 -9.35 18.78
CA ASN A 63 -17.17 -8.39 19.41
C ASN A 63 -16.45 -7.11 19.85
N GLY A 64 -15.26 -7.25 20.45
CA GLY A 64 -14.46 -6.09 20.87
C GLY A 64 -13.81 -5.33 19.70
N ALA A 65 -13.46 -6.03 18.62
CA ALA A 65 -12.81 -5.45 17.46
C ALA A 65 -13.76 -4.57 16.62
N ILE A 66 -15.01 -5.00 16.47
CA ILE A 66 -16.01 -4.29 15.66
C ILE A 66 -16.58 -3.13 16.47
N GLY A 67 -16.98 -3.36 17.70
CA GLY A 67 -17.43 -2.34 18.65
C GLY A 67 -18.63 -1.51 18.20
N GLU A 68 -19.19 -0.72 19.13
CA GLU A 68 -20.38 0.11 18.89
C GLU A 68 -20.19 1.25 17.90
N LYS A 69 -18.94 1.62 17.61
CA LYS A 69 -18.64 2.68 16.62
C LYS A 69 -18.92 2.24 15.17
N ILE A 70 -18.94 0.92 14.92
CA ILE A 70 -19.14 0.36 13.58
C ILE A 70 -20.57 -0.11 13.40
N ALA A 71 -21.14 -0.79 14.41
CA ALA A 71 -22.49 -1.32 14.34
C ALA A 71 -23.10 -1.53 15.74
N PRO A 72 -24.45 -1.64 15.85
CA PRO A 72 -25.13 -2.01 17.07
C PRO A 72 -24.62 -3.35 17.62
N ALA A 73 -24.39 -3.43 18.93
CA ALA A 73 -23.86 -4.63 19.58
C ALA A 73 -24.66 -5.90 19.28
N ALA A 74 -25.98 -5.79 19.15
CA ALA A 74 -26.85 -6.94 18.82
C ALA A 74 -26.55 -7.54 17.44
N GLU A 75 -26.27 -6.72 16.44
CA GLU A 75 -25.93 -7.17 15.08
C GLU A 75 -24.56 -7.85 15.07
N VAL A 76 -23.58 -7.27 15.77
CA VAL A 76 -22.24 -7.83 15.89
C VAL A 76 -22.29 -9.19 16.58
N LEU A 77 -23.03 -9.30 17.69
CA LEU A 77 -23.22 -10.56 18.43
C LEU A 77 -23.90 -11.63 17.59
N ALA A 78 -24.92 -11.26 16.80
CA ALA A 78 -25.61 -12.19 15.91
C ALA A 78 -24.63 -12.76 14.87
N TRP A 79 -23.88 -11.88 14.20
CA TRP A 79 -22.91 -12.28 13.17
C TRP A 79 -21.77 -13.14 13.71
N THR A 80 -21.14 -12.73 14.82
CA THR A 80 -20.05 -13.48 15.43
C THR A 80 -20.51 -14.83 16.00
N SER A 81 -21.71 -14.90 16.59
CA SER A 81 -22.29 -16.17 17.06
C SER A 81 -22.51 -17.16 15.93
N GLN A 82 -22.96 -16.68 14.79
CA GLN A 82 -23.25 -17.51 13.63
C GLN A 82 -21.97 -17.98 12.92
N TYR A 83 -21.03 -17.09 12.66
CA TYR A 83 -19.94 -17.34 11.71
C TYR A 83 -18.55 -17.47 12.33
N PHE A 84 -18.32 -17.04 13.59
CA PHE A 84 -16.98 -17.07 14.17
C PHE A 84 -16.69 -18.41 14.85
N ARG A 85 -15.56 -18.99 14.46
CA ARG A 85 -14.98 -20.21 15.04
C ARG A 85 -13.53 -19.95 15.38
N GLY A 86 -13.08 -20.47 16.53
CA GLY A 86 -11.70 -20.35 17.00
C GLY A 86 -11.02 -21.70 17.08
N GLN A 87 -9.70 -21.71 16.85
CA GLN A 87 -8.89 -22.91 17.04
C GLN A 87 -7.45 -22.55 17.41
N SER A 88 -6.89 -23.31 18.37
CA SER A 88 -5.45 -23.27 18.60
C SER A 88 -4.70 -23.95 17.46
N ILE A 89 -3.65 -23.28 16.94
CA ILE A 89 -2.68 -23.83 15.98
C ILE A 89 -1.39 -24.27 16.72
N GLY A 90 -1.32 -24.11 18.04
CA GLY A 90 -0.17 -24.48 18.85
C GLY A 90 1.13 -23.87 18.34
N ASP A 91 2.16 -24.70 18.25
CA ASP A 91 3.49 -24.32 17.72
C ASP A 91 3.60 -24.46 16.20
N GLY A 92 2.50 -24.81 15.52
CA GLY A 92 2.48 -25.00 14.05
C GLY A 92 3.15 -26.28 13.61
N THR A 93 3.02 -27.36 14.38
CA THR A 93 3.53 -28.68 14.02
C THR A 93 2.68 -29.32 12.91
N PRO A 94 3.17 -30.34 12.20
CA PRO A 94 2.37 -31.08 11.22
C PRO A 94 1.07 -31.65 11.82
N GLY A 95 1.08 -32.03 13.10
CA GLY A 95 -0.11 -32.46 13.82
C GLY A 95 -1.14 -31.35 14.03
N ASP A 96 -0.70 -30.13 14.24
CA ASP A 96 -1.59 -28.97 14.40
C ASP A 96 -2.24 -28.59 13.06
N TYR A 97 -1.50 -28.64 11.95
CA TYR A 97 -2.06 -28.44 10.62
C TYR A 97 -3.01 -29.58 10.18
N ALA A 98 -2.76 -30.82 10.63
CA ALA A 98 -3.71 -31.92 10.43
C ALA A 98 -5.03 -31.63 11.16
N LYS A 99 -4.98 -31.19 12.43
CA LYS A 99 -6.19 -30.76 13.17
C LYS A 99 -6.90 -29.58 12.47
N LEU A 100 -6.15 -28.61 11.93
CA LEU A 100 -6.72 -27.52 11.18
C LEU A 100 -7.47 -28.03 9.93
N ARG A 101 -6.88 -28.94 9.17
CA ARG A 101 -7.53 -29.57 8.01
C ARG A 101 -8.83 -30.26 8.42
N ASP A 102 -8.82 -31.03 9.51
CA ASP A 102 -9.99 -31.75 9.99
C ASP A 102 -11.08 -30.78 10.48
N ARG A 103 -10.68 -29.66 11.10
CA ARG A 103 -11.61 -28.59 11.52
C ARG A 103 -12.26 -27.91 10.31
N ILE A 104 -11.49 -27.62 9.27
CA ILE A 104 -12.01 -27.03 8.01
C ILE A 104 -13.04 -27.99 7.40
N ALA A 105 -12.72 -29.27 7.29
CA ALA A 105 -13.64 -30.28 6.76
C ALA A 105 -14.95 -30.36 7.59
N ALA A 106 -14.86 -30.28 8.93
CA ALA A 106 -16.01 -30.25 9.79
C ALA A 106 -16.88 -29.01 9.58
N LEU A 107 -16.27 -27.83 9.38
CA LEU A 107 -17.01 -26.59 9.10
C LEU A 107 -17.70 -26.65 7.72
N GLU A 108 -17.03 -27.18 6.71
CA GLU A 108 -17.62 -27.39 5.39
C GLU A 108 -18.80 -28.39 5.42
N ALA A 109 -18.73 -29.40 6.31
CA ALA A 109 -19.87 -30.31 6.54
C ALA A 109 -21.02 -29.64 7.30
N GLU A 110 -20.73 -28.73 8.26
CA GLU A 110 -21.73 -27.99 9.05
C GLU A 110 -22.47 -26.95 8.21
N PHE A 111 -21.74 -26.14 7.44
CA PHE A 111 -22.30 -24.97 6.73
C PHE A 111 -22.63 -25.24 5.26
N GLY A 112 -22.12 -26.30 4.68
CA GLY A 112 -22.19 -26.63 3.25
C GLY A 112 -20.88 -26.34 2.52
N ALA A 113 -20.80 -26.78 1.27
CA ALA A 113 -19.61 -26.63 0.44
C ALA A 113 -19.25 -25.16 0.23
N VAL A 114 -18.04 -24.78 0.63
CA VAL A 114 -17.54 -23.43 0.42
C VAL A 114 -17.08 -23.24 -1.03
N THR A 115 -17.37 -22.08 -1.59
CA THR A 115 -16.93 -21.72 -2.94
C THR A 115 -15.54 -21.10 -2.94
N VAL A 116 -15.11 -20.55 -1.81
CA VAL A 116 -13.80 -19.90 -1.63
C VAL A 116 -13.27 -20.18 -0.25
N ARG A 117 -12.02 -20.63 -0.19
CA ARG A 117 -11.23 -20.77 1.04
C ARG A 117 -10.08 -19.77 1.01
N VAL A 118 -10.01 -18.90 2.01
CA VAL A 118 -8.97 -17.89 2.14
C VAL A 118 -8.12 -18.19 3.36
N PHE A 119 -6.80 -18.31 3.17
CA PHE A 119 -5.82 -18.35 4.24
C PHE A 119 -5.15 -16.99 4.35
N TYR A 120 -5.50 -16.21 5.37
CA TYR A 120 -4.94 -14.90 5.63
C TYR A 120 -3.82 -15.00 6.67
N VAL A 121 -2.58 -14.76 6.24
CA VAL A 121 -1.39 -14.86 7.11
C VAL A 121 -1.08 -13.50 7.72
N ALA A 122 -1.81 -13.12 8.80
CA ALA A 122 -1.60 -11.90 9.56
C ALA A 122 -0.57 -12.14 10.70
N LEU A 123 0.59 -12.66 10.35
CA LEU A 123 1.68 -13.01 11.25
C LEU A 123 2.88 -12.06 11.04
N PRO A 124 3.86 -12.06 11.97
CA PRO A 124 5.16 -11.46 11.70
C PRO A 124 5.85 -12.15 10.51
N PRO A 125 6.65 -11.41 9.70
CA PRO A 125 7.23 -11.90 8.44
C PRO A 125 8.07 -13.17 8.58
N GLU A 126 8.78 -13.31 9.67
CA GLU A 126 9.60 -14.50 9.99
C GLU A 126 8.78 -15.79 10.14
N SER A 127 7.49 -15.65 10.38
CA SER A 127 6.56 -16.79 10.51
C SER A 127 5.89 -17.19 9.19
N PHE A 128 6.04 -16.40 8.12
CA PHE A 128 5.38 -16.71 6.83
C PHE A 128 5.83 -18.04 6.25
N PRO A 129 7.14 -18.35 6.14
CA PRO A 129 7.57 -19.61 5.54
C PRO A 129 7.02 -20.84 6.27
N GLY A 130 7.03 -20.82 7.62
CA GLY A 130 6.49 -21.90 8.42
C GLY A 130 4.98 -22.11 8.23
N ALA A 131 4.20 -21.02 8.20
CA ALA A 131 2.76 -21.09 7.97
C ALA A 131 2.43 -21.62 6.56
N ILE A 132 3.14 -21.15 5.53
CA ILE A 132 2.94 -21.55 4.14
C ILE A 132 3.30 -23.04 3.95
N THR A 133 4.45 -23.45 4.49
CA THR A 133 4.90 -24.86 4.47
C THR A 133 3.87 -25.76 5.15
N GLY A 134 3.42 -25.40 6.36
CA GLY A 134 2.43 -26.19 7.09
C GLY A 134 1.09 -26.35 6.35
N LEU A 135 0.62 -25.27 5.69
CA LEU A 135 -0.58 -25.34 4.84
C LEU A 135 -0.37 -26.27 3.63
N GLY A 136 0.79 -26.18 2.98
CA GLY A 136 1.12 -26.99 1.83
C GLY A 136 1.25 -28.49 2.16
N GLU A 137 2.01 -28.82 3.20
CA GLU A 137 2.20 -30.21 3.65
C GLU A 137 0.89 -30.84 4.14
N ALA A 138 0.00 -30.06 4.75
CA ALA A 138 -1.35 -30.49 5.13
C ALA A 138 -2.31 -30.63 3.94
N LYS A 139 -1.86 -30.34 2.71
CA LYS A 139 -2.66 -30.35 1.46
C LYS A 139 -3.84 -29.36 1.49
N LEU A 140 -3.68 -28.25 2.20
CA LEU A 140 -4.68 -27.20 2.30
C LEU A 140 -4.58 -26.16 1.17
N ALA A 141 -3.54 -26.21 0.34
CA ALA A 141 -3.39 -25.36 -0.84
C ALA A 141 -4.29 -25.76 -2.03
N ALA A 142 -4.95 -26.91 -1.95
CA ALA A 142 -5.87 -27.40 -2.97
C ALA A 142 -7.34 -27.30 -2.52
N PRO A 143 -8.30 -27.19 -3.48
CA PRO A 143 -8.07 -27.03 -4.92
C PRO A 143 -7.63 -25.60 -5.28
N THR A 144 -6.87 -25.46 -6.36
CA THR A 144 -6.25 -24.20 -6.79
C THR A 144 -7.28 -23.12 -7.10
N GLU A 145 -8.37 -23.47 -7.73
CA GLU A 145 -9.40 -22.55 -8.22
C GLU A 145 -10.17 -21.86 -7.08
N THR A 146 -10.24 -22.49 -5.91
CA THR A 146 -11.06 -22.02 -4.79
C THR A 146 -10.23 -21.64 -3.55
N THR A 147 -8.94 -21.98 -3.51
CA THR A 147 -8.08 -21.71 -2.37
C THR A 147 -7.19 -20.50 -2.64
N ARG A 148 -7.13 -19.56 -1.70
CA ARG A 148 -6.40 -18.30 -1.80
C ARG A 148 -5.52 -18.09 -0.59
N LEU A 149 -4.29 -17.66 -0.83
CA LEU A 149 -3.31 -17.29 0.18
C LEU A 149 -3.16 -15.76 0.19
N VAL A 150 -3.45 -15.13 1.31
CA VAL A 150 -3.26 -13.69 1.51
C VAL A 150 -2.09 -13.46 2.45
N ILE A 151 -1.11 -12.66 2.00
CA ILE A 151 0.06 -12.31 2.78
C ILE A 151 0.24 -10.80 2.84
N GLU A 152 0.70 -10.32 3.99
CA GLU A 152 1.03 -8.91 4.24
C GLU A 152 2.49 -8.59 3.94
N LYS A 153 2.78 -7.31 3.69
CA LYS A 153 4.18 -6.87 3.65
C LYS A 153 4.87 -7.00 5.02
N PRO A 154 6.18 -7.15 5.05
CA PRO A 154 7.13 -7.12 3.93
C PRO A 154 7.28 -8.46 3.22
N PHE A 155 7.54 -8.42 1.91
CA PHE A 155 7.82 -9.59 1.08
C PHE A 155 9.35 -9.77 0.93
N GLY A 156 9.99 -10.19 2.02
CA GLY A 156 11.44 -10.16 2.19
C GLY A 156 11.97 -8.82 2.69
N HIS A 157 13.27 -8.75 2.96
CA HIS A 157 13.98 -7.55 3.40
C HIS A 157 15.12 -7.16 2.45
N ASP A 158 15.39 -8.00 1.46
CA ASP A 158 16.29 -7.82 0.34
C ASP A 158 15.88 -8.75 -0.82
N LEU A 159 16.61 -8.69 -1.94
CA LEU A 159 16.31 -9.51 -3.11
C LEU A 159 16.41 -11.02 -2.81
N ALA A 160 17.41 -11.43 -2.02
CA ALA A 160 17.65 -12.86 -1.73
C ALA A 160 16.53 -13.45 -0.86
N SER A 161 16.16 -12.77 0.22
CA SER A 161 15.06 -13.19 1.10
C SER A 161 13.69 -13.15 0.43
N SER A 162 13.48 -12.18 -0.47
CA SER A 162 12.27 -12.09 -1.29
C SER A 162 12.11 -13.28 -2.23
N ARG A 163 13.19 -13.66 -2.92
CA ARG A 163 13.22 -14.87 -3.76
C ARG A 163 12.97 -16.13 -2.95
N ALA A 164 13.64 -16.28 -1.81
CA ALA A 164 13.44 -17.45 -0.94
C ALA A 164 11.98 -17.58 -0.45
N LEU A 165 11.35 -16.45 -0.10
CA LEU A 165 9.92 -16.43 0.24
C LEU A 165 9.04 -16.81 -0.96
N SER A 166 9.31 -16.27 -2.14
CA SER A 166 8.59 -16.60 -3.38
C SER A 166 8.73 -18.08 -3.74
N ASP A 167 9.93 -18.64 -3.63
CA ASP A 167 10.18 -20.08 -3.87
C ASP A 167 9.38 -20.95 -2.90
N THR A 168 9.33 -20.57 -1.62
CA THR A 168 8.52 -21.29 -0.61
C THR A 168 7.04 -21.23 -0.94
N ILE A 169 6.53 -20.06 -1.36
CA ILE A 169 5.14 -19.89 -1.76
C ILE A 169 4.84 -20.76 -2.98
N HIS A 170 5.63 -20.65 -4.05
CA HIS A 170 5.38 -21.32 -5.32
C HIS A 170 5.60 -22.83 -5.27
N HIS A 171 6.27 -23.34 -4.23
CA HIS A 171 6.35 -24.78 -3.99
C HIS A 171 4.98 -25.40 -3.67
N TYR A 172 4.06 -24.61 -3.06
CA TYR A 172 2.77 -25.12 -2.61
C TYR A 172 1.56 -24.43 -3.27
N PHE A 173 1.68 -23.17 -3.66
CA PHE A 173 0.60 -22.35 -4.21
C PHE A 173 0.99 -21.81 -5.59
N ALA A 174 0.08 -21.88 -6.54
CA ALA A 174 0.23 -21.19 -7.81
C ALA A 174 0.09 -19.66 -7.60
N GLU A 175 0.71 -18.86 -8.46
CA GLU A 175 0.68 -17.39 -8.30
C GLU A 175 -0.76 -16.82 -8.36
N GLU A 176 -1.66 -17.46 -9.10
CA GLU A 176 -3.07 -17.11 -9.20
C GLU A 176 -3.83 -17.29 -7.87
N GLN A 177 -3.26 -18.04 -6.93
CA GLN A 177 -3.80 -18.21 -5.58
C GLN A 177 -3.27 -17.15 -4.60
N VAL A 178 -2.23 -16.37 -4.95
CA VAL A 178 -1.48 -15.54 -4.01
C VAL A 178 -1.91 -14.07 -4.11
N TYR A 179 -2.32 -13.51 -3.00
CA TYR A 179 -2.77 -12.13 -2.85
C TYR A 179 -1.82 -11.37 -1.91
N ARG A 180 -0.80 -10.72 -2.48
CA ARG A 180 0.15 -9.89 -1.72
C ARG A 180 -0.46 -8.52 -1.51
N ILE A 181 -0.73 -8.16 -0.25
CA ILE A 181 -1.38 -6.89 0.09
C ILE A 181 -0.37 -5.74 0.11
N ASP A 182 -0.63 -4.75 -0.74
CA ASP A 182 -0.23 -3.37 -0.52
C ASP A 182 -1.50 -2.53 -0.33
N HIS A 183 -1.75 -2.08 0.89
CA HIS A 183 -2.99 -1.39 1.23
C HIS A 183 -3.16 -0.03 0.51
N TYR A 184 -2.11 0.54 -0.09
CA TYR A 184 -2.22 1.72 -0.94
C TYR A 184 -3.02 1.44 -2.20
N LEU A 185 -2.89 0.26 -2.79
CA LEU A 185 -3.66 -0.13 -3.98
C LEU A 185 -5.16 -0.27 -3.70
N GLY A 186 -5.53 -0.53 -2.45
CA GLY A 186 -6.94 -0.59 -2.03
C GLY A 186 -7.61 0.77 -1.83
N LYS A 187 -6.87 1.90 -1.90
CA LYS A 187 -7.45 3.24 -1.77
C LYS A 187 -8.16 3.66 -3.05
N GLU A 188 -9.35 4.22 -2.93
CA GLU A 188 -10.17 4.68 -4.05
C GLU A 188 -9.42 5.68 -4.95
N THR A 189 -8.69 6.62 -4.35
CA THR A 189 -7.90 7.62 -5.08
C THR A 189 -6.75 7.00 -5.89
N VAL A 190 -6.14 5.93 -5.39
CA VAL A 190 -5.10 5.19 -6.14
C VAL A 190 -5.72 4.45 -7.32
N GLN A 191 -6.86 3.79 -7.13
CA GLN A 191 -7.61 3.13 -8.21
C GLN A 191 -8.10 4.15 -9.24
N ASN A 192 -8.55 5.32 -8.76
CA ASN A 192 -9.00 6.39 -9.64
C ASN A 192 -7.89 6.94 -10.54
N MET A 193 -6.62 6.78 -10.22
CA MET A 193 -5.53 7.18 -11.10
C MET A 193 -5.62 6.50 -12.47
N MET A 194 -6.01 5.23 -12.52
CA MET A 194 -6.24 4.51 -13.78
C MET A 194 -7.42 5.09 -14.54
N VAL A 195 -8.54 5.38 -13.86
CA VAL A 195 -9.71 6.01 -14.47
C VAL A 195 -9.37 7.42 -14.94
N PHE A 196 -8.67 8.20 -14.11
CA PHE A 196 -8.25 9.56 -14.46
C PHE A 196 -7.40 9.58 -15.72
N ARG A 197 -6.41 8.69 -15.83
CA ARG A 197 -5.54 8.61 -16.99
C ARG A 197 -6.24 8.04 -18.22
N PHE A 198 -6.89 6.91 -18.10
CA PHE A 198 -7.30 6.09 -19.25
C PHE A 198 -8.73 6.33 -19.71
N ALA A 199 -9.59 6.91 -18.88
CA ALA A 199 -10.95 7.29 -19.28
C ALA A 199 -11.06 8.75 -19.77
N ASN A 200 -10.01 9.57 -19.58
CA ASN A 200 -10.01 10.98 -19.94
C ASN A 200 -8.95 11.27 -21.01
N ALA A 201 -9.33 11.25 -22.28
CA ALA A 201 -8.45 11.38 -23.42
C ALA A 201 -7.54 12.62 -23.38
N MET A 202 -7.98 13.71 -22.76
CA MET A 202 -7.17 14.93 -22.65
C MET A 202 -5.90 14.72 -21.80
N PHE A 203 -5.97 13.91 -20.74
CA PHE A 203 -4.83 13.68 -19.86
C PHE A 203 -3.85 12.67 -20.45
N GLU A 204 -4.30 11.55 -20.98
CA GLU A 204 -3.41 10.52 -21.52
C GLU A 204 -2.53 11.05 -22.68
N ASN A 205 -3.08 11.93 -23.55
CA ASN A 205 -2.31 12.58 -24.59
C ASN A 205 -1.18 13.49 -24.06
N LEU A 206 -1.35 14.04 -22.87
CA LEU A 206 -0.35 14.88 -22.19
C LEU A 206 0.61 14.08 -21.30
N TRP A 207 0.34 12.78 -21.09
CA TRP A 207 1.03 11.93 -20.11
C TRP A 207 2.31 11.31 -20.67
N ASN A 208 3.23 12.17 -21.12
CA ASN A 208 4.48 11.75 -21.76
C ASN A 208 5.55 12.85 -21.73
N ARG A 209 6.78 12.49 -22.10
CA ARG A 209 7.96 13.36 -22.11
C ARG A 209 7.82 14.66 -22.92
N ASN A 210 6.90 14.73 -23.87
CA ASN A 210 6.74 15.95 -24.67
C ASN A 210 6.02 17.05 -23.88
N HIS A 211 5.23 16.68 -22.88
CA HIS A 211 4.39 17.58 -22.09
C HIS A 211 4.76 17.62 -20.62
N VAL A 212 5.20 16.49 -20.05
CA VAL A 212 5.60 16.39 -18.65
C VAL A 212 7.07 16.78 -18.51
N GLU A 213 7.36 17.62 -17.51
CA GLU A 213 8.72 18.03 -17.15
C GLU A 213 9.30 17.17 -16.04
N SER A 214 8.51 16.88 -15.00
CA SER A 214 8.90 16.02 -13.90
C SER A 214 7.68 15.45 -13.18
N ILE A 215 7.88 14.36 -12.44
CA ILE A 215 6.86 13.75 -11.57
C ILE A 215 7.48 13.56 -10.18
N GLU A 216 6.74 13.96 -9.15
CA GLU A 216 7.13 13.77 -7.74
C GLU A 216 6.06 12.95 -7.02
N ILE A 217 6.47 11.90 -6.32
CA ILE A 217 5.61 11.04 -5.49
C ILE A 217 6.08 11.18 -4.06
N THR A 218 5.27 11.82 -3.22
CA THR A 218 5.61 12.12 -1.84
C THR A 218 4.68 11.40 -0.87
N VAL A 219 5.28 10.70 0.11
CA VAL A 219 4.59 10.17 1.28
C VAL A 219 5.25 10.72 2.53
N SER A 220 4.64 11.76 3.08
CA SER A 220 5.12 12.47 4.26
C SER A 220 4.30 12.09 5.48
N GLU A 221 4.96 11.68 6.56
CA GLU A 221 4.34 11.30 7.83
C GLU A 221 4.76 12.26 8.95
N GLY A 222 3.77 12.83 9.65
CA GLY A 222 4.03 13.67 10.85
C GLY A 222 4.33 12.84 12.10
N LEU A 223 4.02 11.53 12.09
CA LEU A 223 4.27 10.61 13.21
C LEU A 223 5.70 10.06 13.17
N GLY A 224 6.22 9.64 14.33
CA GLY A 224 7.47 8.90 14.48
C GLY A 224 7.27 7.40 14.32
N VAL A 225 8.07 6.59 15.04
CA VAL A 225 7.95 5.13 15.01
C VAL A 225 6.87 4.58 15.96
N GLU A 226 6.40 5.39 16.91
CA GLU A 226 5.21 5.15 17.75
C GLU A 226 5.18 3.73 18.37
N GLY A 227 6.27 3.31 19.03
CA GLY A 227 6.37 1.99 19.67
C GLY A 227 6.68 0.83 18.71
N ARG A 228 6.95 1.08 17.43
CA ARG A 228 7.37 0.09 16.43
C ARG A 228 8.86 0.16 16.14
N ALA A 229 9.66 0.59 17.10
CA ALA A 229 11.10 0.80 16.95
C ALA A 229 11.83 -0.47 16.48
N GLU A 230 11.57 -1.62 17.08
CA GLU A 230 12.17 -2.90 16.71
C GLU A 230 11.96 -3.24 15.23
N TYR A 231 10.72 -3.15 14.76
CA TYR A 231 10.42 -3.35 13.34
C TYR A 231 11.15 -2.33 12.46
N TYR A 232 11.11 -1.04 12.86
CA TYR A 232 11.61 0.04 12.02
C TYR A 232 13.14 0.06 11.95
N GLU A 233 13.83 -0.39 13.01
CA GLU A 233 15.29 -0.55 13.00
C GLU A 233 15.78 -1.49 11.89
N HIS A 234 14.96 -2.47 11.51
CA HIS A 234 15.27 -3.41 10.43
C HIS A 234 14.71 -2.99 9.07
N ALA A 235 13.65 -2.15 9.05
CA ALA A 235 13.01 -1.74 7.81
C ALA A 235 13.59 -0.45 7.23
N GLY A 236 13.61 0.63 8.00
CA GLY A 236 13.92 1.95 7.50
C GLY A 236 12.93 2.47 6.47
N ALA A 237 13.13 3.67 5.98
CA ALA A 237 12.25 4.30 4.98
C ALA A 237 12.34 3.62 3.60
N LEU A 238 13.50 3.08 3.24
CA LEU A 238 13.69 2.40 1.95
C LEU A 238 12.84 1.14 1.85
N ARG A 239 12.94 0.24 2.82
CA ARG A 239 12.21 -1.03 2.82
C ARG A 239 10.72 -0.85 3.14
N ASP A 240 10.40 0.02 4.12
CA ASP A 240 9.02 0.21 4.55
C ASP A 240 8.17 0.94 3.51
N MET A 241 8.72 1.94 2.84
CA MET A 241 7.94 2.84 1.99
C MET A 241 8.35 2.81 0.52
N VAL A 242 9.65 2.91 0.22
CA VAL A 242 10.10 3.08 -1.17
C VAL A 242 9.90 1.80 -1.98
N GLN A 243 10.43 0.68 -1.49
CA GLN A 243 10.37 -0.62 -2.16
C GLN A 243 8.94 -1.12 -2.37
N SER A 244 8.01 -0.71 -1.52
CA SER A 244 6.61 -1.13 -1.57
C SER A 244 5.70 -0.03 -2.14
N HIS A 245 5.12 0.80 -1.29
CA HIS A 245 4.06 1.76 -1.62
C HIS A 245 4.45 2.75 -2.72
N LEU A 246 5.64 3.40 -2.62
CA LEU A 246 6.06 4.37 -3.63
C LEU A 246 6.32 3.71 -4.98
N THR A 247 6.85 2.49 -4.98
CA THR A 247 7.05 1.71 -6.22
C THR A 247 5.73 1.35 -6.88
N GLN A 248 4.70 1.01 -6.12
CA GLN A 248 3.38 0.74 -6.67
C GLN A 248 2.73 2.00 -7.26
N LEU A 249 2.83 3.14 -6.56
CA LEU A 249 2.37 4.43 -7.09
C LEU A 249 3.15 4.82 -8.36
N LEU A 250 4.46 4.66 -8.35
CA LEU A 250 5.33 4.90 -9.51
C LEU A 250 4.91 4.05 -10.71
N ALA A 251 4.68 2.75 -10.49
CA ALA A 251 4.26 1.84 -11.55
C ALA A 251 2.94 2.26 -12.19
N LEU A 252 1.93 2.63 -11.39
CA LEU A 252 0.62 3.10 -11.88
C LEU A 252 0.72 4.43 -12.63
N VAL A 253 1.59 5.33 -12.17
CA VAL A 253 1.85 6.62 -12.86
C VAL A 253 2.57 6.41 -14.19
N ALA A 254 3.53 5.47 -14.23
CA ALA A 254 4.47 5.34 -15.35
C ALA A 254 4.03 4.34 -16.41
N MET A 255 3.14 3.39 -16.10
CA MET A 255 2.73 2.32 -17.00
C MET A 255 2.03 2.83 -18.26
N GLU A 256 2.09 2.06 -19.36
CA GLU A 256 1.29 2.27 -20.56
C GLU A 256 -0.19 1.92 -20.31
N VAL A 257 -1.05 2.31 -21.25
CA VAL A 257 -2.46 1.93 -21.21
C VAL A 257 -2.57 0.42 -21.36
N PRO A 258 -3.14 -0.31 -20.38
CA PRO A 258 -3.28 -1.76 -20.49
C PRO A 258 -4.33 -2.11 -21.56
N GLY A 259 -4.17 -3.27 -22.21
CA GLY A 259 -5.10 -3.74 -23.23
C GLY A 259 -6.49 -4.08 -22.71
N SER A 260 -6.62 -4.31 -21.40
CA SER A 260 -7.85 -4.60 -20.68
C SER A 260 -7.69 -4.26 -19.19
N MET A 261 -8.82 -4.14 -18.47
CA MET A 261 -8.82 -3.89 -17.02
C MET A 261 -8.77 -5.18 -16.19
N ASP A 262 -8.05 -6.19 -16.66
CA ASP A 262 -7.78 -7.40 -15.89
C ASP A 262 -6.39 -7.36 -15.21
N ALA A 263 -6.22 -8.18 -14.19
CA ALA A 263 -5.01 -8.20 -13.38
C ALA A 263 -3.74 -8.48 -14.21
N ALA A 264 -3.81 -9.38 -15.20
CA ALA A 264 -2.65 -9.77 -16.01
C ALA A 264 -2.19 -8.63 -16.92
N ALA A 265 -3.13 -7.93 -17.58
CA ALA A 265 -2.82 -6.79 -18.44
C ALA A 265 -2.23 -5.61 -17.65
N ILE A 266 -2.84 -5.26 -16.51
CA ILE A 266 -2.33 -4.17 -15.65
C ILE A 266 -0.95 -4.52 -15.10
N ARG A 267 -0.75 -5.74 -14.63
CA ARG A 267 0.54 -6.24 -14.13
C ARG A 267 1.63 -6.16 -15.19
N ALA A 268 1.33 -6.61 -16.42
CA ALA A 268 2.29 -6.59 -17.52
C ALA A 268 2.81 -5.17 -17.79
N GLU A 269 1.94 -4.17 -17.79
CA GLU A 269 2.35 -2.79 -18.00
C GLU A 269 3.09 -2.19 -16.81
N LYS A 270 2.72 -2.53 -15.57
CA LYS A 270 3.45 -2.14 -14.36
C LYS A 270 4.88 -2.68 -14.37
N VAL A 271 5.05 -3.98 -14.60
CA VAL A 271 6.37 -4.63 -14.67
C VAL A 271 7.22 -4.05 -15.79
N LYS A 272 6.64 -3.83 -16.95
CA LYS A 272 7.32 -3.20 -18.10
C LYS A 272 7.84 -1.81 -17.76
N ALA A 273 7.05 -0.99 -17.07
CA ALA A 273 7.47 0.33 -16.63
C ALA A 273 8.61 0.25 -15.60
N LEU A 274 8.50 -0.63 -14.60
CA LEU A 274 9.52 -0.83 -13.57
C LEU A 274 10.84 -1.36 -14.14
N ARG A 275 10.80 -2.29 -15.08
CA ARG A 275 11.99 -2.82 -15.76
C ARG A 275 12.71 -1.82 -16.65
N ALA A 276 12.01 -0.78 -17.08
CA ALA A 276 12.58 0.31 -17.86
C ALA A 276 13.27 1.38 -16.99
N ILE A 277 13.25 1.27 -15.66
CA ILE A 277 13.95 2.19 -14.77
C ILE A 277 15.47 1.94 -14.91
N ALA A 278 16.21 3.01 -15.17
CA ALA A 278 17.67 2.97 -15.20
C ALA A 278 18.24 2.54 -13.83
N PRO A 279 19.41 1.87 -13.81
CA PRO A 279 20.07 1.52 -12.54
C PRO A 279 20.25 2.76 -11.65
N ILE A 280 19.79 2.66 -10.41
CA ILE A 280 19.84 3.75 -9.42
C ILE A 280 21.20 3.68 -8.71
N SER A 281 21.91 4.80 -8.68
CA SER A 281 23.20 4.90 -7.98
C SER A 281 23.03 5.56 -6.60
N PRO A 282 23.98 5.37 -5.67
CA PRO A 282 23.97 6.07 -4.39
C PRO A 282 23.94 7.61 -4.50
N SER A 283 24.42 8.19 -5.58
CA SER A 283 24.38 9.64 -5.83
C SER A 283 22.98 10.16 -6.20
N ASP A 284 22.06 9.27 -6.57
CA ASP A 284 20.70 9.59 -6.94
C ASP A 284 19.75 9.52 -5.72
N ALA A 285 20.31 9.22 -4.54
CA ALA A 285 19.54 9.07 -3.30
C ALA A 285 20.09 9.97 -2.18
N VAL A 286 19.18 10.47 -1.37
CA VAL A 286 19.45 11.15 -0.09
C VAL A 286 18.68 10.43 1.00
N LEU A 287 19.40 9.90 1.99
CA LEU A 287 18.80 9.28 3.16
C LEU A 287 18.94 10.20 4.37
N GLY A 288 17.96 10.16 5.27
CA GLY A 288 17.97 11.01 6.46
C GLY A 288 17.48 10.31 7.71
N GLN A 289 17.87 10.84 8.89
CA GLN A 289 17.36 10.42 10.18
C GLN A 289 16.96 11.67 10.97
N TYR A 290 15.72 11.71 11.52
CA TYR A 290 15.28 12.88 12.28
C TYR A 290 15.95 12.94 13.67
N TYR A 291 16.28 14.16 14.07
CA TYR A 291 16.61 14.51 15.44
C TYR A 291 15.48 15.39 16.06
N ALA A 292 15.59 15.67 17.35
CA ALA A 292 14.60 16.46 18.06
C ALA A 292 14.24 17.78 17.35
N GLY A 293 12.96 18.14 17.37
CA GLY A 293 12.45 19.34 16.69
C GLY A 293 11.05 19.72 17.17
N LYS A 294 10.29 20.43 16.33
CA LYS A 294 8.92 20.86 16.65
C LYS A 294 7.95 20.51 15.54
N ILE A 295 6.80 19.95 15.91
CA ILE A 295 5.67 19.70 15.02
C ILE A 295 4.44 20.39 15.65
N ASP A 296 3.75 21.22 14.89
CA ASP A 296 2.60 22.02 15.37
C ASP A 296 2.89 22.78 16.68
N GLY A 297 4.13 23.30 16.81
CA GLY A 297 4.59 24.04 17.97
C GLY A 297 4.93 23.19 19.21
N LYS A 298 4.80 21.86 19.16
CA LYS A 298 5.13 20.93 20.24
C LYS A 298 6.50 20.33 20.03
N ASP A 299 7.29 20.25 21.09
CA ASP A 299 8.58 19.59 21.07
C ASP A 299 8.38 18.09 20.87
N VAL A 300 9.18 17.49 19.98
CA VAL A 300 9.23 16.05 19.68
C VAL A 300 10.67 15.56 19.76
N ILE A 301 10.83 14.35 20.25
CA ILE A 301 12.14 13.70 20.41
C ILE A 301 12.73 13.25 19.08
N GLY A 302 14.04 13.07 19.03
CA GLY A 302 14.75 12.50 17.89
C GLY A 302 14.60 10.99 17.82
N TYR A 303 14.92 10.41 16.65
CA TYR A 303 14.77 8.99 16.40
C TYR A 303 15.55 8.12 17.41
N ARG A 304 16.79 8.48 17.71
CA ARG A 304 17.62 7.75 18.67
C ARG A 304 17.19 7.91 20.13
N GLU A 305 16.23 8.80 20.39
CA GLU A 305 15.62 9.02 21.68
C GLU A 305 14.29 8.27 21.82
N GLU A 306 13.77 7.70 20.72
CA GLU A 306 12.54 6.90 20.73
C GLU A 306 12.77 5.59 21.53
N PRO A 307 11.81 5.17 22.35
CA PRO A 307 11.94 3.93 23.14
C PRO A 307 12.19 2.72 22.22
N GLY A 308 13.23 1.95 22.50
CA GLY A 308 13.59 0.74 21.78
C GLY A 308 14.52 0.97 20.57
N VAL A 309 14.91 2.21 20.28
CA VAL A 309 15.91 2.52 19.25
C VAL A 309 17.32 2.50 19.85
N ALA A 310 18.28 1.93 19.12
CA ALA A 310 19.67 1.93 19.52
C ALA A 310 20.28 3.34 19.45
N ALA A 311 21.04 3.76 20.49
CA ALA A 311 21.62 5.11 20.56
C ALA A 311 22.59 5.42 19.39
N ASN A 312 23.15 4.40 18.75
CA ASN A 312 24.03 4.51 17.59
C ASN A 312 23.35 4.09 16.28
N SER A 313 22.03 4.00 16.26
CA SER A 313 21.28 3.62 15.06
C SER A 313 21.62 4.50 13.86
N ARG A 314 21.72 3.88 12.70
CA ARG A 314 21.92 4.52 11.40
C ARG A 314 20.75 4.25 10.45
N THR A 315 19.63 3.74 10.97
CA THR A 315 18.43 3.46 10.19
C THR A 315 17.84 4.76 9.65
N GLU A 316 17.63 4.81 8.36
CA GLU A 316 17.05 5.97 7.72
C GLU A 316 15.54 6.08 8.02
N THR A 317 15.11 7.30 8.37
CA THR A 317 13.70 7.66 8.59
C THR A 317 13.17 8.57 7.49
N PHE A 318 14.01 8.87 6.50
CA PHE A 318 13.72 9.65 5.32
C PHE A 318 14.50 9.10 4.13
N ALA A 319 13.85 9.09 2.98
CA ALA A 319 14.48 8.79 1.70
C ALA A 319 13.92 9.73 0.62
N ALA A 320 14.83 10.28 -0.19
CA ALA A 320 14.51 10.95 -1.44
C ALA A 320 15.37 10.35 -2.55
N ILE A 321 14.75 9.96 -3.65
CA ILE A 321 15.41 9.27 -4.76
C ILE A 321 14.97 9.92 -6.07
N GLN A 322 15.95 10.26 -6.91
CA GLN A 322 15.73 10.61 -8.31
C GLN A 322 15.93 9.36 -9.16
N LEU A 323 15.00 9.10 -10.09
CA LEU A 323 15.13 8.00 -11.04
C LEU A 323 14.67 8.40 -12.43
N HIS A 324 15.10 7.64 -13.43
CA HIS A 324 14.78 7.85 -14.84
C HIS A 324 14.21 6.55 -15.44
N ILE A 325 13.20 6.69 -16.30
CA ILE A 325 12.59 5.55 -16.98
C ILE A 325 12.98 5.61 -18.47
N GLU A 326 13.75 4.62 -18.92
CA GLU A 326 14.32 4.55 -20.26
C GLU A 326 13.37 3.90 -21.26
N ASN A 327 12.26 4.58 -21.52
CA ASN A 327 11.31 4.19 -22.55
C ASN A 327 10.85 5.40 -23.39
N TRP A 328 10.10 5.16 -24.46
CA TRP A 328 9.63 6.22 -25.36
C TRP A 328 8.75 7.26 -24.67
N ARG A 329 7.98 6.85 -23.67
CA ARG A 329 7.08 7.74 -22.93
C ARG A 329 7.82 8.70 -22.02
N TRP A 330 8.88 8.23 -21.33
CA TRP A 330 9.46 8.94 -20.19
C TRP A 330 10.92 9.36 -20.34
N GLN A 331 11.61 8.96 -21.43
CA GLN A 331 13.01 9.32 -21.63
C GLN A 331 13.26 10.82 -21.42
N GLY A 332 14.13 11.16 -20.46
CA GLY A 332 14.49 12.53 -20.10
C GLY A 332 13.53 13.22 -19.12
N VAL A 333 12.52 12.52 -18.58
CA VAL A 333 11.66 13.00 -17.49
C VAL A 333 12.16 12.43 -16.18
N PRO A 334 12.62 13.25 -15.22
CA PRO A 334 12.99 12.78 -13.90
C PRO A 334 11.73 12.45 -13.06
N PHE A 335 11.82 11.36 -12.32
CA PHE A 335 10.86 10.98 -11.28
C PHE A 335 11.53 11.12 -9.93
N TYR A 336 10.82 11.70 -8.97
CA TYR A 336 11.28 11.88 -7.60
C TYR A 336 10.37 11.09 -6.66
N LEU A 337 10.97 10.17 -5.89
CA LEU A 337 10.29 9.48 -4.81
C LEU A 337 10.75 10.08 -3.49
N ARG A 338 9.80 10.47 -2.64
CA ARG A 338 10.11 11.09 -1.36
C ARG A 338 9.24 10.52 -0.25
N THR A 339 9.86 10.14 0.85
CA THR A 339 9.14 9.71 2.05
C THR A 339 9.92 10.05 3.31
N GLY A 340 9.23 10.21 4.43
CA GLY A 340 9.89 10.40 5.71
C GLY A 340 8.93 10.50 6.88
N LYS A 341 9.47 10.24 8.07
CA LYS A 341 8.77 10.38 9.35
C LYS A 341 9.12 11.71 10.02
N ARG A 342 8.25 12.17 10.93
CA ARG A 342 8.40 13.46 11.63
C ARG A 342 8.62 14.63 10.67
N LEU A 343 8.01 14.58 9.48
CA LEU A 343 8.02 15.71 8.55
C LEU A 343 6.97 16.77 8.96
N GLY A 344 7.14 18.00 8.44
CA GLY A 344 6.29 19.13 8.79
C GLY A 344 4.83 19.01 8.35
N GLN A 345 4.55 18.17 7.38
CA GLN A 345 3.19 17.94 6.89
C GLN A 345 2.91 16.44 6.78
N ARG A 346 1.66 16.05 7.02
CA ARG A 346 1.19 14.70 6.71
C ARG A 346 0.46 14.73 5.39
N VAL A 347 1.09 14.23 4.34
CA VAL A 347 0.51 14.20 3.00
C VAL A 347 1.00 12.98 2.22
N THR A 348 0.12 12.42 1.41
CA THR A 348 0.47 11.50 0.35
C THR A 348 -0.05 12.08 -0.94
N GLU A 349 0.84 12.41 -1.87
CA GLU A 349 0.48 13.07 -3.12
C GLU A 349 1.38 12.69 -4.28
N ILE A 350 0.86 12.87 -5.47
CA ILE A 350 1.58 12.74 -6.73
C ILE A 350 1.46 14.07 -7.44
N GLU A 351 2.58 14.74 -7.67
CA GLU A 351 2.65 15.99 -8.39
C GLU A 351 3.21 15.76 -9.79
N VAL A 352 2.46 16.14 -10.82
CA VAL A 352 2.87 16.10 -12.22
C VAL A 352 3.07 17.53 -12.70
N LYS A 353 4.31 17.93 -12.95
CA LYS A 353 4.68 19.25 -13.46
C LYS A 353 4.76 19.19 -14.99
N PHE A 354 3.92 19.95 -15.64
CA PHE A 354 3.96 20.07 -17.10
C PHE A 354 5.03 21.07 -17.56
N ARG A 355 5.47 20.93 -18.77
CA ARG A 355 6.42 21.86 -19.38
C ARG A 355 5.83 23.25 -19.49
N ARG A 356 6.67 24.26 -19.34
CA ARG A 356 6.26 25.68 -19.51
C ARG A 356 5.80 25.95 -20.93
N ALA A 357 4.90 26.93 -21.07
CA ALA A 357 4.57 27.47 -22.39
C ALA A 357 5.84 27.92 -23.13
N PRO A 358 6.07 27.46 -24.37
CA PRO A 358 7.33 27.73 -25.08
C PRO A 358 7.51 29.20 -25.49
N VAL A 359 6.41 29.95 -25.50
CA VAL A 359 6.40 31.37 -25.87
C VAL A 359 5.76 32.19 -24.75
N TRP A 360 6.50 33.18 -24.26
CA TRP A 360 6.02 34.10 -23.26
C TRP A 360 5.56 35.42 -23.91
N MET A 361 4.30 35.46 -24.33
CA MET A 361 3.71 36.62 -25.02
C MET A 361 3.38 37.81 -24.09
N PHE A 362 3.38 37.62 -22.76
CA PHE A 362 3.07 38.66 -21.77
C PHE A 362 4.31 39.40 -21.21
N ARG A 363 5.50 39.16 -21.75
CA ARG A 363 6.76 39.77 -21.31
C ARG A 363 6.70 41.30 -21.30
N SER A 364 6.04 41.91 -22.29
CA SER A 364 5.89 43.36 -22.40
C SER A 364 5.01 43.99 -21.32
N MET A 365 4.24 43.19 -20.59
CA MET A 365 3.32 43.64 -19.54
C MET A 365 3.94 43.64 -18.13
N HIS A 366 5.28 43.54 -18.04
CA HIS A 366 6.05 43.44 -16.80
C HIS A 366 5.60 42.30 -15.87
N GLN A 367 4.94 41.31 -16.47
CA GLN A 367 4.61 40.05 -15.76
C GLN A 367 5.90 39.26 -15.59
N GLU A 368 6.19 38.88 -14.35
CA GLU A 368 7.25 37.94 -14.03
C GLU A 368 6.94 36.58 -14.68
N GLU A 369 7.65 35.56 -14.47
CA GLU A 369 7.45 34.28 -15.17
C GLU A 369 6.02 33.71 -15.02
N LEU A 370 5.49 33.11 -16.10
CA LEU A 370 4.28 32.27 -16.02
C LEU A 370 4.58 31.00 -15.21
N HIS A 371 3.60 30.55 -14.43
CA HIS A 371 3.70 29.31 -13.68
C HIS A 371 3.55 28.10 -14.63
N ARG A 372 4.11 26.98 -14.22
CA ARG A 372 3.86 25.70 -14.89
C ARG A 372 2.45 25.21 -14.54
N ASN A 373 1.76 24.64 -15.49
CA ASN A 373 0.59 23.85 -15.16
C ASN A 373 1.04 22.67 -14.30
N THR A 374 0.31 22.39 -13.24
CA THR A 374 0.67 21.33 -12.29
C THR A 374 -0.59 20.58 -11.90
N LEU A 375 -0.57 19.27 -12.07
CA LEU A 375 -1.60 18.40 -11.53
C LEU A 375 -1.09 17.82 -10.21
N VAL A 376 -1.85 18.00 -9.14
CA VAL A 376 -1.61 17.38 -7.83
C VAL A 376 -2.74 16.40 -7.56
N MET A 377 -2.41 15.13 -7.37
CA MET A 377 -3.33 14.09 -6.92
C MET A 377 -3.05 13.81 -5.46
N THR A 378 -3.93 14.26 -4.57
CA THR A 378 -3.81 14.04 -3.12
C THR A 378 -4.50 12.75 -2.74
N LEU A 379 -3.74 11.80 -2.19
CA LEU A 379 -4.20 10.48 -1.75
C LEU A 379 -4.51 10.45 -0.25
N GLN A 380 -3.99 11.41 0.51
CA GLN A 380 -4.22 11.66 1.94
C GLN A 380 -3.75 13.06 2.33
N PRO A 381 -4.38 13.77 3.32
CA PRO A 381 -5.58 13.36 4.06
C PRO A 381 -6.88 13.68 3.29
N ASN A 382 -6.87 14.72 2.42
CA ASN A 382 -8.03 15.18 1.68
C ASN A 382 -7.93 14.63 0.25
N GLU A 383 -8.63 13.54 0.00
CA GLU A 383 -8.55 12.82 -1.26
C GLU A 383 -9.15 13.64 -2.41
N GLY A 384 -8.36 13.88 -3.47
CA GLY A 384 -8.81 14.69 -4.60
C GLY A 384 -7.72 15.03 -5.62
N PHE A 385 -8.05 15.90 -6.56
CA PHE A 385 -7.07 16.47 -7.49
C PHE A 385 -7.21 17.98 -7.60
N SER A 386 -6.07 18.62 -7.86
CA SER A 386 -5.98 20.05 -8.15
C SER A 386 -5.17 20.26 -9.41
N LEU A 387 -5.78 20.83 -10.46
CA LEU A 387 -5.08 21.25 -11.66
C LEU A 387 -4.84 22.76 -11.57
N TYR A 388 -3.59 23.13 -11.35
CA TYR A 388 -3.16 24.53 -11.27
C TYR A 388 -2.84 25.10 -12.64
N PHE A 389 -3.35 26.30 -12.93
CA PHE A 389 -3.08 27.04 -14.16
C PHE A 389 -3.18 28.54 -13.93
N ASP A 390 -2.63 29.30 -14.86
CA ASP A 390 -2.61 30.76 -14.82
C ASP A 390 -3.90 31.35 -15.38
N VAL A 391 -4.48 32.31 -14.67
CA VAL A 391 -5.64 33.09 -15.09
C VAL A 391 -5.35 34.59 -14.95
N LYS A 392 -5.94 35.42 -15.80
CA LYS A 392 -5.88 36.88 -15.65
C LYS A 392 -6.71 37.29 -14.41
N ALA A 393 -6.10 37.99 -13.47
CA ALA A 393 -6.81 38.60 -12.36
C ALA A 393 -7.67 39.79 -12.90
N PRO A 394 -8.88 39.99 -12.37
CA PRO A 394 -9.71 41.15 -12.75
C PRO A 394 -9.03 42.49 -12.44
N GLY A 395 -9.32 43.51 -13.26
CA GLY A 395 -8.86 44.88 -13.06
C GLY A 395 -7.47 45.19 -13.64
N GLU A 396 -6.97 46.40 -13.31
CA GLU A 396 -5.65 46.90 -13.70
C GLU A 396 -4.80 47.15 -12.45
N PRO A 397 -3.45 47.00 -12.54
CA PRO A 397 -2.69 46.62 -13.72
C PRO A 397 -2.90 45.18 -14.11
N PHE A 398 -2.57 44.78 -15.35
CA PHE A 398 -2.60 43.39 -15.82
C PHE A 398 -1.78 42.50 -14.89
N ARG A 399 -2.41 41.47 -14.33
CA ARG A 399 -1.78 40.49 -13.45
C ARG A 399 -2.26 39.09 -13.77
N VAL A 400 -1.34 38.14 -13.71
CA VAL A 400 -1.63 36.70 -13.80
C VAL A 400 -1.59 36.10 -12.41
N GLN A 401 -2.53 35.24 -12.10
CA GLN A 401 -2.65 34.55 -10.82
C GLN A 401 -2.78 33.04 -11.05
N ARG A 402 -2.04 32.24 -10.31
CA ARG A 402 -2.13 30.77 -10.32
C ARG A 402 -3.33 30.34 -9.47
N LEU A 403 -4.30 29.66 -10.08
CA LEU A 403 -5.49 29.13 -9.40
C LEU A 403 -5.69 27.65 -9.72
N PRO A 404 -6.26 26.83 -8.79
CA PRO A 404 -6.62 25.45 -9.04
C PRO A 404 -8.04 25.32 -9.59
N LEU A 405 -8.22 24.35 -10.50
CA LEU A 405 -9.48 23.61 -10.62
C LEU A 405 -9.37 22.44 -9.64
N HIS A 406 -10.28 22.38 -8.70
CA HIS A 406 -10.24 21.43 -7.59
C HIS A 406 -11.40 20.46 -7.64
N PHE A 407 -11.13 19.18 -7.33
CA PHE A 407 -12.11 18.14 -7.11
C PHE A 407 -11.78 17.43 -5.79
N ASP A 408 -12.77 17.34 -4.92
CA ASP A 408 -12.66 16.66 -3.62
C ASP A 408 -13.62 15.47 -3.57
N TYR A 409 -13.10 14.29 -3.18
CA TYR A 409 -13.89 13.08 -3.07
C TYR A 409 -14.97 13.18 -1.98
N ALA A 410 -14.65 13.80 -0.85
CA ALA A 410 -15.58 13.95 0.26
C ALA A 410 -16.78 14.86 -0.07
N GLU A 411 -16.59 15.81 -1.00
CA GLU A 411 -17.68 16.65 -1.50
C GLU A 411 -18.55 15.92 -2.53
N ALA A 412 -17.93 15.06 -3.36
CA ALA A 412 -18.61 14.37 -4.45
C ALA A 412 -19.31 13.06 -4.01
N PHE A 413 -18.75 12.36 -3.02
CA PHE A 413 -19.21 11.04 -2.60
C PHE A 413 -19.51 10.99 -1.10
N LYS A 414 -20.62 10.35 -0.71
CA LYS A 414 -21.07 10.30 0.69
C LYS A 414 -20.22 9.42 1.60
N ALA A 415 -19.58 8.40 1.06
CA ALA A 415 -18.75 7.46 1.80
C ALA A 415 -17.65 6.89 0.90
N ILE A 416 -16.46 6.81 1.44
CA ILE A 416 -15.30 6.20 0.79
C ILE A 416 -15.00 4.91 1.55
N PRO A 417 -15.02 3.72 0.88
CA PRO A 417 -14.68 2.45 1.52
C PRO A 417 -13.25 2.47 2.07
N GLU A 418 -13.03 1.81 3.19
CA GLU A 418 -11.67 1.58 3.67
C GLU A 418 -10.94 0.60 2.74
N ALA A 419 -9.64 0.82 2.51
CA ALA A 419 -8.80 0.01 1.61
C ALA A 419 -8.91 -1.50 1.87
N TYR A 420 -8.94 -1.93 3.14
CA TYR A 420 -9.08 -3.35 3.48
C TYR A 420 -10.42 -3.93 3.09
N GLN A 421 -11.51 -3.15 3.11
CA GLN A 421 -12.81 -3.62 2.67
C GLN A 421 -12.79 -3.97 1.17
N THR A 422 -12.23 -3.10 0.35
CA THR A 422 -12.07 -3.32 -1.09
C THR A 422 -11.18 -4.54 -1.36
N LEU A 423 -10.01 -4.61 -0.74
CA LEU A 423 -9.07 -5.71 -0.93
C LEU A 423 -9.64 -7.06 -0.50
N LEU A 424 -10.32 -7.14 0.65
CA LEU A 424 -10.93 -8.40 1.10
C LEU A 424 -12.08 -8.84 0.18
N LEU A 425 -12.84 -7.89 -0.36
CA LEU A 425 -13.87 -8.20 -1.36
C LEU A 425 -13.24 -8.78 -2.64
N ASP A 426 -12.16 -8.21 -3.11
CA ASP A 426 -11.45 -8.70 -4.30
C ASP A 426 -10.84 -10.08 -4.05
N VAL A 427 -10.29 -10.33 -2.85
CA VAL A 427 -9.89 -11.68 -2.44
C VAL A 427 -11.07 -12.64 -2.51
N LEU A 428 -12.25 -12.28 -2.03
CA LEU A 428 -13.44 -13.14 -2.08
C LEU A 428 -13.97 -13.36 -3.51
N ARG A 429 -13.73 -12.44 -4.43
CA ARG A 429 -14.14 -12.53 -5.84
C ARG A 429 -13.10 -13.21 -6.74
N GLY A 430 -11.86 -13.30 -6.29
CA GLY A 430 -10.75 -13.81 -7.10
C GLY A 430 -10.15 -12.77 -8.03
N ASP A 431 -10.35 -11.50 -7.73
CA ASP A 431 -9.79 -10.41 -8.50
C ASP A 431 -8.40 -10.03 -7.93
N GLN A 432 -7.36 -10.18 -8.72
CA GLN A 432 -5.98 -9.85 -8.34
C GLN A 432 -5.52 -8.47 -8.84
N THR A 433 -6.41 -7.65 -9.38
CA THR A 433 -6.09 -6.35 -10.00
C THR A 433 -5.35 -5.41 -9.03
N LEU A 434 -5.71 -5.42 -7.74
CA LEU A 434 -5.14 -4.57 -6.70
C LEU A 434 -4.06 -5.25 -5.85
N PHE A 435 -3.54 -6.39 -6.30
CA PHE A 435 -2.53 -7.15 -5.56
C PHE A 435 -1.19 -7.15 -6.27
N VAL A 436 -0.13 -7.19 -5.46
CA VAL A 436 1.24 -7.15 -5.95
C VAL A 436 1.67 -8.54 -6.40
N HIS A 437 2.22 -8.64 -7.60
CA HIS A 437 2.73 -9.88 -8.14
C HIS A 437 4.18 -10.13 -7.71
N ALA A 438 4.58 -11.41 -7.64
CA ALA A 438 5.95 -11.80 -7.30
C ALA A 438 7.01 -11.08 -8.15
N GLU A 439 6.76 -10.96 -9.45
CA GLU A 439 7.65 -10.29 -10.40
C GLU A 439 7.83 -8.79 -10.09
N GLU A 440 6.76 -8.09 -9.68
CA GLU A 440 6.86 -6.68 -9.28
C GLU A 440 7.73 -6.52 -8.02
N VAL A 441 7.58 -7.43 -7.05
CA VAL A 441 8.38 -7.45 -5.83
C VAL A 441 9.85 -7.69 -6.15
N GLU A 442 10.16 -8.64 -7.03
CA GLU A 442 11.52 -8.96 -7.43
C GLU A 442 12.19 -7.79 -8.16
N VAL A 443 11.48 -7.16 -9.11
CA VAL A 443 12.00 -5.98 -9.83
C VAL A 443 12.23 -4.82 -8.86
N ALA A 444 11.29 -4.55 -7.95
CA ALA A 444 11.45 -3.50 -6.94
C ALA A 444 12.68 -3.73 -6.05
N TRP A 445 12.90 -4.96 -5.55
CA TRP A 445 14.10 -5.28 -4.78
C TRP A 445 15.40 -5.14 -5.61
N THR A 446 15.37 -5.53 -6.89
CA THR A 446 16.52 -5.35 -7.79
C THR A 446 16.90 -3.88 -7.94
N LEU A 447 15.90 -2.99 -8.04
CA LEU A 447 16.13 -1.54 -8.18
C LEU A 447 16.71 -0.91 -6.92
N PHE A 448 16.21 -1.27 -5.72
CA PHE A 448 16.57 -0.56 -4.50
C PHE A 448 17.62 -1.25 -3.63
N THR A 449 17.94 -2.53 -3.85
CA THR A 449 19.02 -3.24 -3.14
C THR A 449 20.35 -2.49 -3.19
N PRO A 450 20.77 -1.85 -4.31
CA PRO A 450 22.02 -1.07 -4.35
C PRO A 450 22.09 0.12 -3.38
N LEU A 451 20.96 0.59 -2.87
CA LEU A 451 20.91 1.71 -1.91
C LEU A 451 20.93 1.25 -0.44
N LEU A 452 20.83 -0.07 -0.20
CA LEU A 452 20.80 -0.65 1.14
C LEU A 452 22.23 -0.76 1.73
N ASP A 453 22.28 -1.15 3.00
CA ASP A 453 23.49 -1.61 3.71
C ASP A 453 24.62 -0.58 3.78
N GLY A 454 24.25 0.71 3.90
CA GLY A 454 25.21 1.79 4.11
C GLY A 454 25.89 2.33 2.85
N ALA A 455 25.40 1.93 1.67
CA ALA A 455 25.86 2.50 0.40
C ALA A 455 25.61 4.01 0.29
N VAL A 456 24.55 4.51 0.95
CA VAL A 456 24.20 5.93 1.06
C VAL A 456 24.38 6.39 2.50
N GLY A 457 25.05 7.53 2.71
CA GLY A 457 25.19 8.13 4.05
C GLY A 457 23.86 8.69 4.56
N VAL A 458 23.58 8.52 5.85
CA VAL A 458 22.35 9.03 6.50
C VAL A 458 22.60 10.41 7.08
N LEU A 459 21.91 11.42 6.58
CA LEU A 459 22.03 12.82 6.98
C LEU A 459 21.04 13.17 8.10
N PRO A 460 21.40 14.06 9.04
CA PRO A 460 20.45 14.50 10.05
C PRO A 460 19.46 15.52 9.48
N TYR A 461 18.19 15.47 9.96
CA TYR A 461 17.20 16.52 9.71
C TYR A 461 16.37 16.80 10.98
N PRO A 462 15.95 18.05 11.24
CA PRO A 462 15.11 18.36 12.39
C PRO A 462 13.69 17.82 12.19
N ALA A 463 13.09 17.21 13.21
CA ALA A 463 11.69 16.88 13.19
C ALA A 463 10.84 18.13 12.94
N GLY A 464 9.80 18.03 12.09
CA GLY A 464 8.96 19.13 11.64
C GLY A 464 9.48 19.90 10.42
N SER A 465 10.64 19.48 9.86
CA SER A 465 11.14 19.99 8.59
C SER A 465 10.69 19.15 7.39
N ASP A 466 11.13 19.54 6.20
CA ASP A 466 10.93 18.79 4.97
C ASP A 466 12.01 17.73 4.71
N GLY A 467 12.77 17.31 5.70
CA GLY A 467 13.87 16.36 5.55
C GLY A 467 15.24 17.06 5.37
N PRO A 468 16.29 16.32 4.97
CA PRO A 468 17.60 16.88 4.72
C PRO A 468 17.61 17.93 3.61
N LEU A 469 18.36 19.02 3.77
CA LEU A 469 18.49 20.09 2.77
C LEU A 469 18.99 19.59 1.40
N GLU A 470 19.81 18.55 1.43
CA GLU A 470 20.35 17.89 0.23
C GLU A 470 19.27 17.27 -0.65
N ALA A 471 18.14 16.88 -0.08
CA ALA A 471 16.99 16.33 -0.84
C ALA A 471 16.42 17.36 -1.82
N GLY A 472 16.39 18.64 -1.46
CA GLY A 472 15.97 19.72 -2.34
C GLY A 472 16.89 19.92 -3.56
N LYS A 473 18.16 19.50 -3.46
CA LYS A 473 19.12 19.61 -4.57
C LYS A 473 18.90 18.54 -5.64
N LEU A 474 18.27 17.41 -5.31
CA LEU A 474 17.92 16.39 -6.31
C LEU A 474 16.91 16.94 -7.32
N SER A 475 15.91 17.69 -6.88
CA SER A 475 14.88 18.27 -7.75
C SER A 475 15.30 19.56 -8.48
N SER A 476 16.47 20.10 -8.16
CA SER A 476 17.01 21.31 -8.78
C SER A 476 18.12 21.04 -9.81
N ARG A 477 18.53 19.79 -9.98
CA ARG A 477 19.44 19.32 -11.03
C ARG A 477 18.66 19.01 -12.31
#